data_0d418bfda469001f070bdfa8e584a77f
#
_entry.id   0d418bfda469001f070bdfa8e584a77f
#
_cell.length_a   1.000
_cell.length_b   1.000
_cell.length_c   1.000
_cell.angle_alpha   90.00
_cell.angle_beta   90.00
_cell.angle_gamma   90.00
#
_symmetry.space_group_name_H-M   'P 1'
#
loop_
_entity.id
_entity.type
_entity.pdbx_description
1 polymer ?
#
loop_
_entity_poly.entity_id
_entity_poly.type
_entity_poly.pdbx_seq_one_letter_code
_entity_poly.pdbx_strand_id
1 'polypeptide(L)' 'MYRPMKVNPIEMQKSLGGVNYPASKKQIIEKAESNGAGPEVKEALKSLPEKEYDSPASVNKAVGR' A
#
# COMPACT_ATOMS: atom_id res chain seq x y z
N MET A 1 7.41 3.02 25.02
CA MET A 1 6.62 3.91 24.20
C MET A 1 5.92 3.18 23.09
N TYR A 2 4.65 3.33 23.02
CA TYR A 2 3.86 2.64 22.05
C TYR A 2 3.94 3.32 20.68
N ARG A 3 4.07 2.52 19.66
CA ARG A 3 4.20 3.06 18.33
C ARG A 3 3.36 2.25 17.37
N PRO A 4 2.28 2.81 16.89
CA PRO A 4 1.40 2.05 16.01
C PRO A 4 2.09 1.79 14.67
N MET A 5 1.92 0.60 14.19
CA MET A 5 2.43 0.23 12.88
C MET A 5 1.48 0.58 11.77
N LYS A 6 0.38 1.19 12.13
CA LYS A 6 -0.63 1.51 11.15
C LYS A 6 -0.24 2.65 10.27
N VAL A 7 -0.51 2.49 9.01
CA VAL A 7 -0.30 3.55 8.04
C VAL A 7 -1.54 4.43 8.02
N ASN A 8 -1.33 5.72 7.83
CA ASN A 8 -2.42 6.65 7.69
C ASN A 8 -3.26 6.28 6.47
N PRO A 9 -4.56 6.01 6.63
CA PRO A 9 -5.39 5.60 5.50
C PRO A 9 -5.44 6.61 4.37
N ILE A 10 -5.38 7.89 4.71
CA ILE A 10 -5.42 8.92 3.69
C ILE A 10 -4.16 8.90 2.84
N GLU A 11 -3.02 8.71 3.48
CA GLU A 11 -1.77 8.62 2.77
C GLU A 11 -1.71 7.37 1.91
N MET A 12 -2.22 6.27 2.44
CA MET A 12 -2.27 5.05 1.67
C MET A 12 -3.13 5.24 0.43
N GLN A 13 -4.27 5.87 0.57
CA GLN A 13 -5.14 6.14 -0.56
C GLN A 13 -4.46 6.98 -1.62
N LYS A 14 -3.76 8.02 -1.18
CA LYS A 14 -3.05 8.87 -2.12
C LYS A 14 -1.95 8.11 -2.84
N SER A 15 -1.26 7.26 -2.11
CA SER A 15 -0.16 6.49 -2.69
C SER A 15 -0.66 5.50 -3.72
N LEU A 16 -1.86 5.02 -3.56
CA LEU A 16 -2.43 4.05 -4.48
C LEU A 16 -3.23 4.67 -5.61
N GLY A 17 -3.23 5.99 -5.69
CA GLY A 17 -3.95 6.67 -6.75
C GLY A 17 -3.39 6.32 -8.10
N GLY A 18 -4.27 6.00 -9.03
CA GLY A 18 -3.86 5.67 -10.38
C GLY A 18 -3.39 4.24 -10.59
N VAL A 19 -3.46 3.41 -9.55
CA VAL A 19 -3.12 2.01 -9.71
C VAL A 19 -4.18 1.32 -10.55
N ASN A 20 -3.74 0.55 -11.53
CA ASN A 20 -4.66 -0.21 -12.38
C ASN A 20 -4.86 -1.59 -11.78
N TYR A 21 -6.04 -1.82 -11.29
CA TYR A 21 -6.38 -3.11 -10.71
C TYR A 21 -6.95 -4.03 -11.75
N PRO A 22 -6.72 -5.32 -11.63
CA PRO A 22 -5.91 -5.96 -10.59
C PRO A 22 -4.43 -5.62 -10.75
N ALA A 23 -3.75 -5.52 -9.63
CA ALA A 23 -2.34 -5.16 -9.63
C ALA A 23 -1.57 -6.08 -8.70
N SER A 24 -0.34 -6.37 -9.08
CA SER A 24 0.52 -7.18 -8.23
C SER A 24 1.16 -6.32 -7.16
N LYS A 25 1.73 -6.98 -6.15
CA LYS A 25 2.45 -6.26 -5.11
C LYS A 25 3.50 -5.33 -5.70
N LYS A 26 4.24 -5.83 -6.67
CA LYS A 26 5.31 -5.04 -7.27
C LYS A 26 4.75 -3.81 -7.96
N GLN A 27 3.67 -3.96 -8.70
CA GLN A 27 3.06 -2.84 -9.39
C GLN A 27 2.54 -1.80 -8.41
N ILE A 28 1.99 -2.26 -7.31
CA ILE A 28 1.47 -1.36 -6.30
C ILE A 28 2.61 -0.56 -5.68
N ILE A 29 3.70 -1.22 -5.37
CA ILE A 29 4.85 -0.54 -4.77
C ILE A 29 5.42 0.48 -5.74
N GLU A 30 5.56 0.11 -6.99
CA GLU A 30 6.10 1.02 -7.99
C GLU A 30 5.23 2.26 -8.14
N LYS A 31 3.93 2.05 -8.15
CA LYS A 31 3.01 3.17 -8.29
C LYS A 31 3.06 4.06 -7.05
N ALA A 32 3.14 3.44 -5.89
CA ALA A 32 3.24 4.22 -4.66
C ALA A 32 4.50 5.08 -4.65
N GLU A 33 5.60 4.52 -5.09
CA GLU A 33 6.83 5.29 -5.16
C GLU A 33 6.70 6.44 -6.14
N SER A 34 6.08 6.19 -7.25
CA SER A 34 5.85 7.22 -8.26
C SER A 34 4.98 8.34 -7.71
N ASN A 35 4.07 8.00 -6.82
CA ASN A 35 3.18 8.99 -6.21
C ASN A 35 3.80 9.68 -5.02
N GLY A 36 5.03 9.34 -4.68
CA GLY A 36 5.71 9.99 -3.57
C GLY A 36 5.36 9.43 -2.21
N ALA A 37 5.09 8.15 -2.15
CA ALA A 37 4.75 7.52 -0.88
C ALA A 37 5.87 7.69 0.14
N GLY A 38 5.49 7.94 1.37
CA GLY A 38 6.45 8.05 2.45
C GLY A 38 7.00 6.70 2.84
N PRO A 39 8.04 6.71 3.69
CA PRO A 39 8.68 5.45 4.06
C PRO A 39 7.74 4.49 4.79
N GLU A 40 6.81 5.02 5.56
CA GLU A 40 5.88 4.16 6.27
C GLU A 40 4.97 3.40 5.32
N VAL A 41 4.49 4.09 4.30
CA VAL A 41 3.65 3.45 3.31
C VAL A 41 4.44 2.41 2.53
N LYS A 42 5.65 2.74 2.14
CA LYS A 42 6.48 1.80 1.41
C LYS A 42 6.77 0.55 2.23
N GLU A 43 7.06 0.74 3.51
CA GLU A 43 7.32 -0.39 4.38
C GLU A 43 6.10 -1.30 4.49
N ALA A 44 4.93 -0.68 4.66
CA ALA A 44 3.71 -1.44 4.76
C ALA A 44 3.45 -2.23 3.49
N LEU A 45 3.68 -1.61 2.35
CA LEU A 45 3.46 -2.30 1.08
C LEU A 45 4.46 -3.43 0.86
N LYS A 46 5.67 -3.26 1.34
CA LYS A 46 6.67 -4.31 1.20
C LYS A 46 6.33 -5.56 1.99
N SER A 47 5.56 -5.41 3.06
CA SER A 47 5.18 -6.57 3.84
C SER A 47 3.95 -7.27 3.33
N LEU A 48 3.38 -6.81 2.23
CA LEU A 48 2.24 -7.48 1.63
C LEU A 48 2.61 -8.85 1.09
N PRO A 49 1.70 -9.83 1.19
CA PRO A 49 1.92 -11.09 0.49
C PRO A 49 2.01 -10.88 -1.01
N GLU A 50 2.81 -11.70 -1.64
CA GLU A 50 2.98 -11.62 -3.08
C GLU A 50 1.80 -12.25 -3.78
N LYS A 51 0.89 -11.41 -4.25
CA LYS A 51 -0.27 -11.88 -4.97
C LYS A 51 -0.89 -10.68 -5.67
N GLU A 52 -1.93 -10.94 -6.43
CA GLU A 52 -2.65 -9.87 -7.10
C GLU A 52 -3.71 -9.31 -6.17
N TYR A 53 -3.90 -8.01 -6.27
CA TYR A 53 -4.89 -7.30 -5.48
C TYR A 53 -5.93 -6.70 -6.40
N ASP A 54 -7.19 -6.99 -6.11
CA ASP A 54 -8.30 -6.59 -6.98
C ASP A 54 -8.69 -5.15 -6.83
N SER A 55 -8.42 -4.58 -5.68
CA SER A 55 -8.91 -3.24 -5.39
C SER A 55 -8.09 -2.64 -4.27
N PRO A 56 -8.18 -1.32 -4.09
CA PRO A 56 -7.48 -0.68 -2.97
C PRO A 56 -7.93 -1.25 -1.63
N ALA A 57 -9.18 -1.66 -1.54
CA ALA A 57 -9.66 -2.24 -0.29
C ALA A 57 -8.91 -3.51 0.07
N SER A 58 -8.60 -4.32 -0.93
CA SER A 58 -7.82 -5.53 -0.68
C SER A 58 -6.44 -5.21 -0.15
N VAL A 59 -5.81 -4.17 -0.69
CA VAL A 59 -4.50 -3.75 -0.22
C VAL A 59 -4.58 -3.28 1.23
N ASN A 60 -5.55 -2.43 1.51
CA ASN A 60 -5.73 -1.92 2.87
C ASN A 60 -5.96 -3.03 3.87
N LYS A 61 -6.74 -4.00 3.47
CA LYS A 61 -7.04 -5.12 4.34
C LYS A 61 -5.78 -5.91 4.66
N ALA A 62 -4.95 -6.15 3.67
CA ALA A 62 -3.72 -6.89 3.88
C ALA A 62 -2.73 -6.08 4.72
N VAL A 63 -2.68 -4.79 4.52
CA VAL A 63 -1.77 -3.93 5.28
C VAL A 63 -2.23 -3.76 6.71
N GLY A 64 -3.52 -3.69 6.92
CA GLY A 64 -4.08 -3.40 8.23
C GLY A 64 -4.04 -4.52 9.23
N ARG A 65 -3.45 -5.64 8.89
CA ARG A 65 -3.43 -6.81 9.79
C ARG A 65 -2.50 -6.68 10.97
#